data_a1c05bf488091e3f92610f9516a2cf7e
#
_entry.id   a1c05bf488091e3f92610f9516a2cf7e
#
_cell.length_a   1.000
_cell.length_b   1.000
_cell.length_c   1.000
_cell.angle_alpha   90.00
_cell.angle_beta   90.00
_cell.angle_gamma   90.00
#
_symmetry.space_group_name_H-M   'P 1'
#
loop_
_entity.id
_entity.type
_entity.pdbx_description
1 polymer ?
#
loop_
_entity_poly.entity_id
_entity_poly.type
_entity_poly.pdbx_seq_one_letter_code
_entity_poly.pdbx_strand_id
1 'polypeptide(L)'
;MINSIYIDDIIKTALLEDINYLDTTTDYLIDEEQENTARFLAKSGGVLCGIDIALRVFELLQPSGFEATVYKHDGDLLEKGDIIAEIKGKTRTILKGERTALNLIQHMSGVATATRKAVDIVSGTNASIADTRKTLPGLRPLQKYAVTVGGGRNHRYNLSDAAMLKDNHVDAGGGIGPAVAKLKTKLGHMTKIELEVRNLDELGQALEAGVDVIMLDNMSVEEMREAVEITNGRALLEASGNITDKTLRAIAETGVDIISMGALTHSVKAFDISLKIFE
;
A
#
# COMPACT_ATOMS: atom_id res chain seq x y z
N MET A 1 -8.41 4.55 8.47
CA MET A 1 -9.71 4.19 7.82
C MET A 1 -9.79 4.94 6.49
N ILE A 2 -10.11 4.28 5.39
CA ILE A 2 -10.27 4.89 4.07
C ILE A 2 -11.69 5.49 3.99
N ASN A 3 -11.87 6.60 3.26
CA ASN A 3 -13.18 7.22 3.06
C ASN A 3 -14.13 6.24 2.34
N SER A 4 -15.30 5.96 2.93
CA SER A 4 -16.29 5.01 2.42
C SER A 4 -16.79 5.34 1.01
N ILE A 5 -16.96 6.63 0.68
CA ILE A 5 -17.38 7.06 -0.66
C ILE A 5 -16.39 6.58 -1.72
N TYR A 6 -15.09 6.68 -1.43
CA TYR A 6 -14.03 6.26 -2.34
C TYR A 6 -13.95 4.73 -2.49
N ILE A 7 -14.20 4.01 -1.38
CA ILE A 7 -14.23 2.54 -1.37
C ILE A 7 -15.40 2.03 -2.20
N ASP A 8 -16.59 2.59 -2.03
CA ASP A 8 -17.78 2.17 -2.74
C ASP A 8 -17.63 2.29 -4.26
N ASP A 9 -16.95 3.33 -4.75
CA ASP A 9 -16.70 3.51 -6.19
C ASP A 9 -15.75 2.44 -6.75
N ILE A 10 -14.70 2.08 -5.98
CA ILE A 10 -13.80 0.98 -6.36
C ILE A 10 -14.54 -0.35 -6.39
N ILE A 11 -15.32 -0.65 -5.35
CA ILE A 11 -16.09 -1.90 -5.26
C ILE A 11 -17.12 -1.99 -6.38
N LYS A 12 -17.88 -0.92 -6.64
CA LYS A 12 -18.86 -0.88 -7.73
C LYS A 12 -18.22 -1.12 -9.09
N THR A 13 -17.05 -0.52 -9.32
CA THR A 13 -16.30 -0.74 -10.57
C THR A 13 -15.90 -2.21 -10.72
N ALA A 14 -15.38 -2.83 -9.65
CA ALA A 14 -15.00 -4.23 -9.66
C ALA A 14 -16.20 -5.19 -9.79
N LEU A 15 -17.33 -4.87 -9.16
CA LEU A 15 -18.57 -5.64 -9.32
C LEU A 15 -19.14 -5.53 -10.74
N LEU A 16 -19.08 -4.34 -11.36
CA LEU A 16 -19.54 -4.14 -12.74
C LEU A 16 -18.63 -4.84 -13.77
N GLU A 17 -17.36 -5.02 -13.47
CA GLU A 17 -16.44 -5.82 -14.29
C GLU A 17 -16.85 -7.30 -14.31
N ASP A 18 -17.27 -7.83 -13.15
CA ASP A 18 -17.58 -9.25 -12.96
C ASP A 18 -19.06 -9.58 -13.24
N ILE A 19 -19.99 -8.67 -12.95
CA ILE A 19 -21.44 -8.84 -13.10
C ILE A 19 -21.99 -7.72 -13.97
N ASN A 20 -22.22 -8.02 -15.26
CA ASN A 20 -22.79 -7.04 -16.17
C ASN A 20 -24.30 -6.85 -15.92
N TYR A 21 -25.14 -7.87 -16.23
CA TYR A 21 -26.60 -7.84 -16.02
C TYR A 21 -27.13 -9.15 -15.42
N LEU A 22 -26.39 -10.23 -15.47
CA LEU A 22 -26.81 -11.57 -15.05
C LEU A 22 -25.59 -12.42 -14.69
N ASP A 23 -25.66 -13.13 -13.56
CA ASP A 23 -24.80 -14.30 -13.29
C ASP A 23 -25.54 -15.56 -13.76
N THR A 24 -25.19 -16.02 -14.97
CA THR A 24 -25.88 -17.13 -15.62
C THR A 24 -25.99 -18.39 -14.74
N THR A 25 -24.96 -18.70 -13.96
CA THR A 25 -24.99 -19.88 -13.09
C THR A 25 -25.86 -19.64 -11.88
N THR A 26 -25.57 -18.58 -11.15
CA THR A 26 -26.22 -18.28 -9.85
C THR A 26 -27.69 -17.97 -10.03
N ASP A 27 -28.05 -17.12 -11.01
CA ASP A 27 -29.44 -16.68 -11.18
C ASP A 27 -30.36 -17.77 -11.72
N TYR A 28 -29.82 -18.77 -12.43
CA TYR A 28 -30.63 -19.89 -12.94
C TYR A 28 -30.67 -21.09 -12.01
N LEU A 29 -29.65 -21.28 -11.15
CA LEU A 29 -29.53 -22.46 -10.30
C LEU A 29 -30.08 -22.26 -8.90
N ILE A 30 -29.93 -21.05 -8.34
CA ILE A 30 -30.22 -20.77 -6.93
C ILE A 30 -31.55 -20.05 -6.80
N ASP A 31 -32.40 -20.49 -5.88
CA ASP A 31 -33.65 -19.80 -5.57
C ASP A 31 -33.38 -18.40 -4.96
N GLU A 32 -34.21 -17.41 -5.30
CA GLU A 32 -34.02 -16.01 -4.92
C GLU A 32 -34.04 -15.81 -3.40
N GLU A 33 -34.87 -16.59 -2.69
CA GLU A 33 -35.02 -16.49 -1.24
C GLU A 33 -34.12 -17.46 -0.46
N GLN A 34 -33.30 -18.25 -1.15
CA GLN A 34 -32.37 -19.16 -0.49
C GLN A 34 -31.30 -18.39 0.27
N GLU A 35 -31.12 -18.73 1.55
CA GLU A 35 -30.05 -18.17 2.41
C GLU A 35 -29.02 -19.22 2.76
N ASN A 36 -27.78 -18.79 2.92
CA ASN A 36 -26.69 -19.61 3.44
C ASN A 36 -25.78 -18.81 4.35
N THR A 37 -24.95 -19.54 5.08
CA THR A 37 -23.81 -19.01 5.84
C THR A 37 -22.52 -19.40 5.13
N ALA A 38 -21.53 -18.48 5.10
CA ALA A 38 -20.22 -18.75 4.53
C ALA A 38 -19.10 -18.22 5.45
N ARG A 39 -17.92 -18.82 5.38
CA ARG A 39 -16.72 -18.46 6.17
C ARG A 39 -15.58 -18.04 5.30
N PHE A 40 -14.95 -16.91 5.65
CA PHE A 40 -13.63 -16.55 5.18
C PHE A 40 -12.57 -17.34 5.97
N LEU A 41 -11.71 -18.07 5.25
CA LEU A 41 -10.70 -18.98 5.83
C LEU A 41 -9.31 -18.61 5.30
N ALA A 42 -8.36 -18.37 6.20
CA ALA A 42 -6.96 -18.21 5.87
C ALA A 42 -6.34 -19.53 5.39
N LYS A 43 -5.62 -19.51 4.28
CA LYS A 43 -4.91 -20.67 3.71
C LYS A 43 -3.40 -20.63 3.92
N SER A 44 -2.89 -19.51 4.41
CA SER A 44 -1.47 -19.29 4.71
C SER A 44 -1.32 -18.39 5.95
N GLY A 45 -0.09 -18.20 6.45
CA GLY A 45 0.21 -17.23 7.50
C GLY A 45 0.54 -15.86 6.92
N GLY A 46 0.24 -14.78 7.66
CA GLY A 46 0.54 -13.39 7.30
C GLY A 46 -0.31 -12.37 8.03
N VAL A 47 -0.50 -11.18 7.47
CA VAL A 47 -1.23 -10.07 8.08
C VAL A 47 -2.55 -9.85 7.34
N LEU A 48 -3.67 -9.84 8.07
CA LEU A 48 -4.98 -9.52 7.52
C LEU A 48 -5.07 -8.03 7.17
N CYS A 49 -5.65 -7.73 6.01
CA CYS A 49 -6.02 -6.36 5.64
C CYS A 49 -7.18 -6.33 4.66
N GLY A 50 -8.19 -5.50 4.93
CA GLY A 50 -9.32 -5.26 4.03
C GLY A 50 -10.57 -6.07 4.35
N ILE A 51 -10.75 -6.55 5.60
CA ILE A 51 -11.96 -7.30 5.96
C ILE A 51 -13.21 -6.44 5.80
N ASP A 52 -13.21 -5.21 6.27
CA ASP A 52 -14.37 -4.32 6.15
C ASP A 52 -14.71 -4.03 4.67
N ILE A 53 -13.68 -3.97 3.80
CA ILE A 53 -13.86 -3.77 2.36
C ILE A 53 -14.47 -5.02 1.70
N ALA A 54 -14.02 -6.21 2.10
CA ALA A 54 -14.60 -7.46 1.63
C ALA A 54 -16.06 -7.62 2.05
N LEU A 55 -16.41 -7.26 3.28
CA LEU A 55 -17.80 -7.27 3.77
C LEU A 55 -18.66 -6.24 3.05
N ARG A 56 -18.10 -5.06 2.76
CA ARG A 56 -18.79 -3.99 2.02
C ARG A 56 -19.25 -4.41 0.62
N VAL A 57 -18.56 -5.36 -0.01
CA VAL A 57 -18.99 -5.94 -1.30
C VAL A 57 -20.38 -6.57 -1.18
N PHE A 58 -20.61 -7.35 -0.12
CA PHE A 58 -21.88 -8.03 0.11
C PHE A 58 -22.97 -7.05 0.55
N GLU A 59 -22.64 -6.08 1.40
CA GLU A 59 -23.57 -5.02 1.80
C GLU A 59 -24.09 -4.20 0.62
N LEU A 60 -23.24 -3.93 -0.37
CA LEU A 60 -23.65 -3.22 -1.59
C LEU A 60 -24.56 -4.07 -2.48
N LEU A 61 -24.39 -5.39 -2.49
CA LEU A 61 -25.25 -6.32 -3.22
C LEU A 61 -26.56 -6.61 -2.48
N GLN A 62 -26.54 -6.58 -1.14
CA GLN A 62 -27.71 -6.84 -0.27
C GLN A 62 -27.73 -5.84 0.89
N PRO A 63 -28.34 -4.65 0.70
CA PRO A 63 -28.35 -3.59 1.72
C PRO A 63 -29.15 -3.92 2.98
N SER A 64 -29.96 -4.96 2.97
CA SER A 64 -30.77 -5.40 4.13
C SER A 64 -30.77 -6.90 4.25
N GLY A 65 -30.77 -7.40 5.51
CA GLY A 65 -30.76 -8.83 5.80
C GLY A 65 -29.42 -9.54 5.54
N PHE A 66 -28.32 -8.80 5.34
CA PHE A 66 -26.96 -9.32 5.37
C PHE A 66 -26.40 -9.17 6.78
N GLU A 67 -25.78 -10.22 7.30
CA GLU A 67 -25.17 -10.27 8.62
C GLU A 67 -23.73 -10.74 8.50
N ALA A 68 -22.84 -10.19 9.33
CA ALA A 68 -21.44 -10.61 9.40
C ALA A 68 -20.97 -10.67 10.87
N THR A 69 -20.20 -11.70 11.20
CA THR A 69 -19.48 -11.83 12.46
C THR A 69 -17.98 -11.86 12.15
N VAL A 70 -17.25 -10.87 12.65
CA VAL A 70 -15.81 -10.73 12.39
C VAL A 70 -15.03 -11.25 13.58
N TYR A 71 -14.09 -12.17 13.35
CA TYR A 71 -13.22 -12.77 14.36
C TYR A 71 -11.79 -12.24 14.31
N LYS A 72 -11.36 -11.77 13.15
CA LYS A 72 -10.01 -11.19 12.91
C LYS A 72 -10.15 -9.84 12.23
N HIS A 73 -9.36 -8.88 12.66
CA HIS A 73 -9.37 -7.49 12.19
C HIS A 73 -8.11 -7.14 11.41
N ASP A 74 -8.16 -6.04 10.68
CA ASP A 74 -6.98 -5.54 9.95
C ASP A 74 -5.79 -5.33 10.91
N GLY A 75 -4.64 -5.90 10.54
CA GLY A 75 -3.42 -5.91 11.35
C GLY A 75 -3.20 -7.19 12.16
N ASP A 76 -4.22 -8.01 12.34
CA ASP A 76 -4.08 -9.30 13.01
C ASP A 76 -3.20 -10.27 12.21
N LEU A 77 -2.40 -11.04 12.94
CA LEU A 77 -1.67 -12.15 12.36
C LEU A 77 -2.61 -13.33 12.13
N LEU A 78 -2.55 -13.87 10.94
CA LEU A 78 -3.28 -15.06 10.53
C LEU A 78 -2.35 -16.26 10.47
N GLU A 79 -2.90 -17.42 10.85
CA GLU A 79 -2.35 -18.74 10.59
C GLU A 79 -3.24 -19.52 9.63
N LYS A 80 -2.66 -20.52 8.98
CA LYS A 80 -3.44 -21.40 8.10
C LYS A 80 -4.55 -22.11 8.91
N GLY A 81 -5.80 -21.93 8.47
CA GLY A 81 -7.00 -22.50 9.10
C GLY A 81 -7.78 -21.51 9.95
N ASP A 82 -7.26 -20.32 10.22
CA ASP A 82 -7.99 -19.28 10.94
C ASP A 82 -9.30 -18.93 10.21
N ILE A 83 -10.38 -18.85 10.98
CA ILE A 83 -11.65 -18.25 10.54
C ILE A 83 -11.52 -16.75 10.71
N ILE A 84 -11.64 -16.01 9.59
CA ILE A 84 -11.52 -14.55 9.58
C ILE A 84 -12.88 -13.93 9.92
N ALA A 85 -13.92 -14.37 9.22
CA ALA A 85 -15.29 -13.91 9.44
C ALA A 85 -16.30 -14.96 8.97
N GLU A 86 -17.51 -14.89 9.52
CA GLU A 86 -18.71 -15.57 9.02
C GLU A 86 -19.67 -14.52 8.45
N ILE A 87 -20.28 -14.85 7.32
CA ILE A 87 -21.31 -14.02 6.68
C ILE A 87 -22.57 -14.85 6.48
N LYS A 88 -23.75 -14.22 6.64
CA LYS A 88 -25.04 -14.82 6.38
C LYS A 88 -25.89 -13.88 5.52
N GLY A 89 -26.53 -14.42 4.51
CA GLY A 89 -27.36 -13.67 3.59
C GLY A 89 -27.89 -14.52 2.46
N LYS A 90 -28.52 -13.87 1.46
CA LYS A 90 -29.00 -14.56 0.27
C LYS A 90 -27.84 -15.27 -0.43
N THR A 91 -28.05 -16.54 -0.77
CA THR A 91 -27.02 -17.37 -1.44
C THR A 91 -26.55 -16.71 -2.72
N ARG A 92 -27.45 -16.11 -3.50
CA ARG A 92 -27.10 -15.35 -4.71
C ARG A 92 -26.13 -14.22 -4.42
N THR A 93 -26.32 -13.47 -3.32
CA THR A 93 -25.41 -12.39 -2.89
C THR A 93 -24.04 -12.92 -2.54
N ILE A 94 -23.97 -14.01 -1.76
CA ILE A 94 -22.71 -14.63 -1.36
C ILE A 94 -21.91 -15.07 -2.59
N LEU A 95 -22.54 -15.80 -3.51
CA LEU A 95 -21.88 -16.31 -4.71
C LEU A 95 -21.42 -15.20 -5.66
N LYS A 96 -22.25 -14.18 -5.89
CA LYS A 96 -21.93 -13.04 -6.77
C LYS A 96 -20.83 -12.14 -6.20
N GLY A 97 -20.80 -11.96 -4.88
CA GLY A 97 -19.80 -11.11 -4.22
C GLY A 97 -18.46 -11.80 -3.95
N GLU A 98 -18.42 -13.14 -3.92
CA GLU A 98 -17.27 -13.93 -3.50
C GLU A 98 -15.97 -13.51 -4.20
N ARG A 99 -15.95 -13.49 -5.52
CA ARG A 99 -14.71 -13.26 -6.27
C ARG A 99 -14.18 -11.84 -6.07
N THR A 100 -15.05 -10.84 -6.14
CA THR A 100 -14.68 -9.43 -5.90
C THR A 100 -14.17 -9.24 -4.47
N ALA A 101 -14.87 -9.76 -3.47
CA ALA A 101 -14.45 -9.66 -2.06
C ALA A 101 -13.08 -10.34 -1.84
N LEU A 102 -12.90 -11.58 -2.37
CA LEU A 102 -11.63 -12.30 -2.25
C LEU A 102 -10.49 -11.58 -2.97
N ASN A 103 -10.69 -11.07 -4.17
CA ASN A 103 -9.64 -10.36 -4.90
C ASN A 103 -9.12 -9.14 -4.12
N LEU A 104 -10.01 -8.37 -3.50
CA LEU A 104 -9.64 -7.19 -2.72
C LEU A 104 -8.91 -7.57 -1.43
N ILE A 105 -9.49 -8.44 -0.59
CA ILE A 105 -8.89 -8.81 0.69
C ILE A 105 -7.58 -9.59 0.54
N GLN A 106 -7.47 -10.47 -0.47
CA GLN A 106 -6.25 -11.22 -0.78
C GLN A 106 -5.12 -10.28 -1.23
N HIS A 107 -5.43 -9.31 -2.09
CA HIS A 107 -4.45 -8.32 -2.53
C HIS A 107 -3.99 -7.44 -1.38
N MET A 108 -4.90 -6.88 -0.60
CA MET A 108 -4.58 -6.00 0.53
C MET A 108 -3.79 -6.73 1.62
N SER A 109 -4.19 -7.95 1.97
CA SER A 109 -3.45 -8.78 2.94
C SER A 109 -2.06 -9.17 2.41
N GLY A 110 -1.90 -9.35 1.09
CA GLY A 110 -0.60 -9.55 0.46
C GLY A 110 0.33 -8.34 0.64
N VAL A 111 -0.20 -7.12 0.40
CA VAL A 111 0.55 -5.86 0.61
C VAL A 111 0.94 -5.69 2.08
N ALA A 112 -0.01 -5.88 3.01
CA ALA A 112 0.25 -5.77 4.45
C ALA A 112 1.29 -6.79 4.92
N THR A 113 1.20 -8.04 4.45
CA THR A 113 2.16 -9.11 4.78
C THR A 113 3.56 -8.79 4.27
N ALA A 114 3.69 -8.35 3.01
CA ALA A 114 4.98 -7.96 2.45
C ALA A 114 5.59 -6.76 3.18
N THR A 115 4.76 -5.79 3.56
CA THR A 115 5.20 -4.62 4.33
C THR A 115 5.65 -5.01 5.73
N ARG A 116 4.89 -5.85 6.44
CA ARG A 116 5.28 -6.35 7.78
C ARG A 116 6.63 -7.04 7.72
N LYS A 117 6.86 -7.89 6.74
CA LYS A 117 8.14 -8.56 6.56
C LYS A 117 9.30 -7.56 6.39
N ALA A 118 9.10 -6.51 5.59
CA ALA A 118 10.12 -5.47 5.41
C ALA A 118 10.36 -4.68 6.71
N VAL A 119 9.29 -4.33 7.44
CA VAL A 119 9.38 -3.65 8.75
C VAL A 119 10.13 -4.50 9.77
N ASP A 120 9.86 -5.80 9.83
CA ASP A 120 10.53 -6.72 10.75
C ASP A 120 12.03 -6.82 10.44
N ILE A 121 12.43 -6.81 9.15
CA ILE A 121 13.85 -6.83 8.74
C ILE A 121 14.59 -5.59 9.22
N VAL A 122 13.99 -4.41 9.21
CA VAL A 122 14.64 -3.16 9.64
C VAL A 122 14.47 -2.87 11.14
N SER A 123 13.80 -3.74 11.88
CA SER A 123 13.57 -3.56 13.30
C SER A 123 14.87 -3.36 14.08
N GLY A 124 14.85 -2.42 15.02
CA GLY A 124 16.04 -2.02 15.83
C GLY A 124 16.98 -1.04 15.11
N THR A 125 16.64 -0.56 13.91
CA THR A 125 17.30 0.59 13.24
C THR A 125 16.42 1.83 13.31
N ASN A 126 16.92 2.98 12.85
CA ASN A 126 16.14 4.22 12.74
C ASN A 126 15.28 4.28 11.48
N ALA A 127 15.54 3.39 10.51
CA ALA A 127 14.86 3.42 9.22
C ALA A 127 13.40 3.00 9.31
N SER A 128 12.53 3.72 8.61
CA SER A 128 11.13 3.35 8.38
C SER A 128 10.90 2.92 6.94
N ILE A 129 10.05 1.90 6.76
CA ILE A 129 9.65 1.43 5.43
C ILE A 129 8.55 2.32 4.88
N ALA A 130 8.67 2.74 3.63
CA ALA A 130 7.67 3.53 2.93
C ALA A 130 7.26 2.90 1.60
N ASP A 131 6.01 3.20 1.18
CA ASP A 131 5.55 2.92 -0.17
C ASP A 131 6.05 3.95 -1.19
N THR A 132 5.52 3.89 -2.39
CA THR A 132 5.77 4.84 -3.47
C THR A 132 4.48 5.17 -4.24
N ARG A 133 4.60 5.89 -5.36
CA ARG A 133 3.50 6.05 -6.33
C ARG A 133 3.45 4.94 -7.39
N LYS A 134 4.30 3.92 -7.30
CA LYS A 134 4.28 2.73 -8.17
C LYS A 134 3.18 1.76 -7.70
N THR A 135 1.93 2.20 -7.82
CA THR A 135 0.71 1.46 -7.41
C THR A 135 -0.04 0.95 -8.62
N LEU A 136 -0.88 -0.07 -8.43
CA LEU A 136 -1.83 -0.49 -9.47
C LEU A 136 -2.84 0.64 -9.74
N PRO A 137 -3.13 0.95 -11.01
CA PRO A 137 -4.12 1.98 -11.35
C PRO A 137 -5.47 1.71 -10.67
N GLY A 138 -6.06 2.76 -10.08
CA GLY A 138 -7.32 2.69 -9.34
C GLY A 138 -7.22 2.14 -7.92
N LEU A 139 -6.19 1.36 -7.56
CA LEU A 139 -6.08 0.70 -6.25
C LEU A 139 -5.18 1.41 -5.24
N ARG A 140 -4.64 2.59 -5.56
CA ARG A 140 -3.71 3.32 -4.68
C ARG A 140 -4.21 3.51 -3.26
N PRO A 141 -5.48 3.88 -3.00
CA PRO A 141 -5.97 4.05 -1.64
C PRO A 141 -5.91 2.75 -0.83
N LEU A 142 -6.30 1.64 -1.45
CA LEU A 142 -6.30 0.33 -0.82
C LEU A 142 -4.87 -0.14 -0.52
N GLN A 143 -3.96 0.02 -1.49
CA GLN A 143 -2.57 -0.40 -1.34
C GLN A 143 -1.84 0.43 -0.28
N LYS A 144 -2.01 1.77 -0.28
CA LYS A 144 -1.39 2.64 0.72
C LYS A 144 -1.94 2.39 2.13
N TYR A 145 -3.22 2.13 2.25
CA TYR A 145 -3.80 1.70 3.53
C TYR A 145 -3.18 0.39 4.00
N ALA A 146 -3.07 -0.61 3.12
CA ALA A 146 -2.49 -1.90 3.47
C ALA A 146 -1.02 -1.81 3.88
N VAL A 147 -0.24 -0.87 3.30
CA VAL A 147 1.12 -0.56 3.77
C VAL A 147 1.10 -0.07 5.22
N THR A 148 0.18 0.81 5.60
CA THR A 148 0.09 1.27 7.00
C THR A 148 -0.34 0.16 7.95
N VAL A 149 -1.25 -0.72 7.55
CA VAL A 149 -1.65 -1.91 8.32
C VAL A 149 -0.46 -2.86 8.53
N GLY A 150 0.42 -3.01 7.54
CA GLY A 150 1.67 -3.77 7.66
C GLY A 150 2.73 -3.12 8.55
N GLY A 151 2.52 -1.88 9.03
CA GLY A 151 3.46 -1.13 9.87
C GLY A 151 4.39 -0.19 9.11
N GLY A 152 4.22 -0.05 7.80
CA GLY A 152 4.94 0.91 6.98
C GLY A 152 4.35 2.32 7.04
N ARG A 153 4.94 3.24 6.28
CA ARG A 153 4.50 4.62 6.12
C ARG A 153 4.14 4.91 4.67
N ASN A 154 3.31 5.91 4.45
CA ASN A 154 3.00 6.37 3.11
C ASN A 154 3.96 7.48 2.69
N HIS A 155 4.58 7.33 1.53
CA HIS A 155 5.15 8.42 0.75
C HIS A 155 4.01 9.29 0.19
N ARG A 156 4.30 10.45 -0.40
CA ARG A 156 3.28 11.32 -1.00
C ARG A 156 2.23 10.53 -1.78
N TYR A 157 0.97 10.86 -1.58
CA TYR A 157 -0.15 10.13 -2.17
C TYR A 157 -0.31 10.41 -3.67
N ASN A 158 -0.11 11.68 -4.04
CA ASN A 158 -0.25 12.16 -5.41
C ASN A 158 0.75 13.30 -5.71
N LEU A 159 0.59 13.97 -6.83
CA LEU A 159 1.48 15.05 -7.25
C LEU A 159 1.25 16.37 -6.50
N SER A 160 0.16 16.48 -5.73
CA SER A 160 -0.22 17.69 -5.00
C SER A 160 0.24 17.72 -3.54
N ASP A 161 0.62 16.57 -2.95
CA ASP A 161 0.96 16.49 -1.53
C ASP A 161 2.32 17.12 -1.20
N ALA A 162 3.32 16.89 -2.05
CA ALA A 162 4.67 17.39 -1.89
C ALA A 162 5.36 17.56 -3.23
N ALA A 163 6.26 18.52 -3.33
CA ALA A 163 7.12 18.67 -4.49
C ALA A 163 8.23 17.62 -4.46
N MET A 164 8.46 16.95 -5.59
CA MET A 164 9.56 16.01 -5.74
C MET A 164 10.28 16.32 -7.06
N LEU A 165 11.53 16.70 -6.94
CA LEU A 165 12.43 16.95 -8.07
C LEU A 165 13.14 15.65 -8.42
N LYS A 166 13.14 15.34 -9.71
CA LYS A 166 13.88 14.25 -10.33
C LYS A 166 14.87 14.82 -11.33
N ASP A 167 15.78 14.00 -11.86
CA ASP A 167 16.76 14.35 -12.86
C ASP A 167 16.21 15.28 -13.95
N ASN A 168 15.15 14.88 -14.64
CA ASN A 168 14.49 15.66 -15.68
C ASN A 168 13.95 17.02 -15.19
N HIS A 169 13.53 17.12 -13.93
CA HIS A 169 13.08 18.40 -13.37
C HIS A 169 14.28 19.32 -13.08
N VAL A 170 15.40 18.76 -12.60
CA VAL A 170 16.64 19.47 -12.32
C VAL A 170 17.23 20.02 -13.61
N ASP A 171 17.30 19.18 -14.65
CA ASP A 171 17.84 19.56 -15.95
C ASP A 171 16.99 20.66 -16.60
N ALA A 172 15.68 20.50 -16.65
CA ALA A 172 14.76 21.51 -17.18
C ALA A 172 14.70 22.79 -16.32
N GLY A 173 15.03 22.69 -15.03
CA GLY A 173 15.05 23.79 -14.07
C GLY A 173 16.34 24.61 -14.05
N GLY A 174 17.36 24.19 -14.82
CA GLY A 174 18.67 24.87 -14.88
C GLY A 174 19.61 24.49 -13.74
N GLY A 175 19.46 23.30 -13.17
CA GLY A 175 20.23 22.75 -12.07
C GLY A 175 19.50 22.74 -10.72
N ILE A 176 20.10 22.09 -9.72
CA ILE A 176 19.48 21.86 -8.39
C ILE A 176 19.12 23.18 -7.72
N GLY A 177 20.08 24.08 -7.52
CA GLY A 177 19.87 25.36 -6.83
C GLY A 177 18.76 26.20 -7.46
N PRO A 178 18.82 26.52 -8.77
CA PRO A 178 17.79 27.28 -9.47
C PRO A 178 16.39 26.62 -9.42
N ALA A 179 16.32 25.31 -9.61
CA ALA A 179 15.04 24.57 -9.57
C ALA A 179 14.39 24.66 -8.17
N VAL A 180 15.15 24.40 -7.09
CA VAL A 180 14.67 24.48 -5.72
C VAL A 180 14.29 25.91 -5.37
N ALA A 181 15.10 26.92 -5.69
CA ALA A 181 14.81 28.32 -5.44
C ALA A 181 13.48 28.75 -6.10
N LYS A 182 13.26 28.35 -7.36
CA LYS A 182 12.01 28.61 -8.08
C LYS A 182 10.80 27.95 -7.42
N LEU A 183 10.92 26.70 -6.96
CA LEU A 183 9.84 26.02 -6.23
C LEU A 183 9.50 26.74 -4.94
N LYS A 184 10.49 27.10 -4.13
CA LYS A 184 10.30 27.81 -2.85
C LYS A 184 9.51 29.13 -2.99
N THR A 185 9.57 29.79 -4.14
CA THR A 185 8.79 31.02 -4.40
C THR A 185 7.32 30.75 -4.70
N LYS A 186 6.94 29.50 -5.01
CA LYS A 186 5.60 29.11 -5.46
C LYS A 186 4.86 28.24 -4.45
N LEU A 187 5.59 27.45 -3.67
CA LEU A 187 5.01 26.51 -2.71
C LEU A 187 4.57 27.24 -1.44
N GLY A 188 3.48 26.77 -0.85
CA GLY A 188 3.09 27.15 0.50
C GLY A 188 4.05 26.56 1.54
N HIS A 189 4.17 27.22 2.70
CA HIS A 189 5.07 26.85 3.78
C HIS A 189 4.84 25.45 4.38
N MET A 190 3.69 24.81 4.11
CA MET A 190 3.36 23.45 4.55
C MET A 190 3.79 22.38 3.55
N THR A 191 4.27 22.77 2.34
CA THR A 191 4.64 21.81 1.30
C THR A 191 6.13 21.52 1.36
N LYS A 192 6.48 20.25 1.61
CA LYS A 192 7.87 19.78 1.60
C LYS A 192 8.43 19.63 0.18
N ILE A 193 9.75 19.81 0.07
CA ILE A 193 10.51 19.57 -1.15
C ILE A 193 11.42 18.37 -0.94
N GLU A 194 11.25 17.38 -1.80
CA GLU A 194 12.13 16.22 -1.92
C GLU A 194 12.95 16.33 -3.21
N LEU A 195 14.22 15.93 -3.15
CA LEU A 195 15.12 15.88 -4.29
C LEU A 195 15.77 14.50 -4.40
N GLU A 196 15.66 13.88 -5.57
CA GLU A 196 16.37 12.66 -5.95
C GLU A 196 17.80 13.00 -6.39
N VAL A 197 18.80 12.39 -5.74
CA VAL A 197 20.23 12.59 -6.04
C VAL A 197 20.89 11.25 -6.38
N ARG A 198 21.90 11.29 -7.26
CA ARG A 198 22.59 10.13 -7.82
C ARG A 198 24.00 9.93 -7.28
N ASN A 199 24.55 10.91 -6.56
CA ASN A 199 25.92 10.92 -6.04
C ASN A 199 26.06 11.94 -4.91
N LEU A 200 27.24 11.93 -4.26
CA LEU A 200 27.54 12.81 -3.13
C LEU A 200 27.72 14.29 -3.49
N ASP A 201 28.10 14.60 -4.74
CA ASP A 201 28.18 16.00 -5.20
C ASP A 201 26.77 16.61 -5.30
N GLU A 202 25.80 15.88 -5.84
CA GLU A 202 24.39 16.30 -5.87
C GLU A 202 23.80 16.39 -4.47
N LEU A 203 24.19 15.48 -3.54
CA LEU A 203 23.82 15.58 -2.12
C LEU A 203 24.27 16.91 -1.51
N GLY A 204 25.52 17.31 -1.75
CA GLY A 204 26.05 18.60 -1.30
C GLY A 204 25.22 19.79 -1.80
N GLN A 205 24.90 19.80 -3.10
CA GLN A 205 24.06 20.84 -3.71
C GLN A 205 22.63 20.83 -3.16
N ALA A 206 22.05 19.65 -2.87
CA ALA A 206 20.73 19.51 -2.28
C ALA A 206 20.67 20.12 -0.86
N LEU A 207 21.71 19.84 -0.07
CA LEU A 207 21.85 20.39 1.28
C LEU A 207 22.04 21.92 1.27
N GLU A 208 22.81 22.47 0.35
CA GLU A 208 22.97 23.93 0.15
C GLU A 208 21.65 24.57 -0.30
N ALA A 209 20.91 23.91 -1.17
CA ALA A 209 19.59 24.37 -1.62
C ALA A 209 18.53 24.31 -0.50
N GLY A 210 18.76 23.54 0.57
CA GLY A 210 17.91 23.43 1.73
C GLY A 210 16.58 22.75 1.41
N VAL A 211 16.62 21.54 0.84
CA VAL A 211 15.45 20.68 0.66
C VAL A 211 15.12 19.95 1.95
N ASP A 212 13.89 19.47 2.11
CA ASP A 212 13.43 18.78 3.32
C ASP A 212 13.80 17.30 3.36
N VAL A 213 13.80 16.66 2.18
CA VAL A 213 14.10 15.22 2.00
C VAL A 213 15.04 15.05 0.82
N ILE A 214 16.05 14.21 0.98
CA ILE A 214 16.98 13.85 -0.10
C ILE A 214 16.87 12.35 -0.33
N MET A 215 16.46 11.96 -1.54
CA MET A 215 16.39 10.56 -1.94
C MET A 215 17.70 10.14 -2.61
N LEU A 216 18.35 9.15 -2.01
CA LEU A 216 19.56 8.49 -2.50
C LEU A 216 19.14 7.41 -3.51
N ASP A 217 19.18 7.73 -4.82
CA ASP A 217 18.70 6.82 -5.86
C ASP A 217 19.77 5.86 -6.33
N ASN A 218 19.59 4.57 -6.07
CA ASN A 218 20.49 3.48 -6.47
C ASN A 218 21.96 3.63 -6.00
N MET A 219 22.21 4.35 -4.91
CA MET A 219 23.54 4.48 -4.32
C MET A 219 23.95 3.19 -3.58
N SER A 220 25.25 2.94 -3.49
CA SER A 220 25.81 1.82 -2.73
C SER A 220 25.62 2.02 -1.20
N VAL A 221 25.74 0.94 -0.43
CA VAL A 221 25.67 0.99 1.05
C VAL A 221 26.78 1.88 1.63
N GLU A 222 27.95 1.87 1.02
CA GLU A 222 29.10 2.70 1.39
C GLU A 222 28.80 4.18 1.16
N GLU A 223 28.31 4.55 -0.03
CA GLU A 223 27.90 5.92 -0.35
C GLU A 223 26.73 6.39 0.54
N MET A 224 25.78 5.52 0.88
CA MET A 224 24.69 5.85 1.81
C MET A 224 25.22 6.20 3.21
N ARG A 225 26.23 5.46 3.73
CA ARG A 225 26.87 5.81 5.02
C ARG A 225 27.54 7.17 4.97
N GLU A 226 28.30 7.42 3.92
CA GLU A 226 28.95 8.73 3.70
C GLU A 226 27.91 9.85 3.57
N ALA A 227 26.80 9.60 2.84
CA ALA A 227 25.68 10.53 2.75
C ALA A 227 25.06 10.86 4.11
N VAL A 228 24.91 9.87 5.00
CA VAL A 228 24.41 10.08 6.37
C VAL A 228 25.36 10.98 7.17
N GLU A 229 26.67 10.73 7.11
CA GLU A 229 27.69 11.52 7.79
C GLU A 229 27.71 12.97 7.27
N ILE A 230 27.73 13.15 5.95
CA ILE A 230 27.71 14.48 5.29
C ILE A 230 26.42 15.23 5.66
N THR A 231 25.27 14.56 5.64
CA THR A 231 23.98 15.21 5.92
C THR A 231 23.87 15.67 7.36
N ASN A 232 24.39 14.90 8.30
CA ASN A 232 24.41 15.21 9.73
C ASN A 232 23.09 15.81 10.26
N GLY A 233 21.96 15.20 9.88
CA GLY A 233 20.61 15.58 10.32
C GLY A 233 20.04 16.89 9.70
N ARG A 234 20.68 17.47 8.69
CA ARG A 234 20.19 18.70 8.01
C ARG A 234 18.98 18.49 7.12
N ALA A 235 18.77 17.25 6.64
CA ALA A 235 17.61 16.81 5.87
C ALA A 235 17.29 15.37 6.23
N LEU A 236 16.07 14.90 5.93
CA LEU A 236 15.76 13.46 5.98
C LEU A 236 16.39 12.77 4.78
N LEU A 237 16.98 11.59 5.00
CA LEU A 237 17.54 10.75 3.94
C LEU A 237 16.62 9.58 3.63
N GLU A 238 16.24 9.45 2.38
CA GLU A 238 15.46 8.34 1.86
C GLU A 238 16.33 7.48 0.93
N ALA A 239 16.44 6.18 1.19
CA ALA A 239 17.06 5.23 0.26
C ALA A 239 16.00 4.66 -0.69
N SER A 240 16.30 4.63 -1.99
CA SER A 240 15.41 4.08 -3.03
C SER A 240 16.21 3.39 -4.14
N GLY A 241 15.54 2.53 -4.91
CA GLY A 241 16.11 1.84 -6.06
C GLY A 241 16.59 0.42 -5.77
N ASN A 242 16.02 -0.56 -6.50
CA ASN A 242 16.41 -1.99 -6.52
C ASN A 242 16.57 -2.65 -5.13
N ILE A 243 15.84 -2.19 -4.11
CA ILE A 243 15.91 -2.70 -2.74
C ILE A 243 15.13 -4.02 -2.64
N THR A 244 15.78 -5.03 -2.07
CA THR A 244 15.25 -6.38 -1.86
C THR A 244 15.38 -6.78 -0.40
N ASP A 245 14.69 -7.84 0.02
CA ASP A 245 14.82 -8.40 1.38
C ASP A 245 16.28 -8.70 1.76
N LYS A 246 17.14 -9.03 0.79
CA LYS A 246 18.56 -9.37 1.02
C LYS A 246 19.42 -8.14 1.28
N THR A 247 19.09 -6.99 0.69
CA THR A 247 19.86 -5.74 0.82
C THR A 247 19.29 -4.81 1.89
N LEU A 248 18.02 -5.00 2.25
CA LEU A 248 17.25 -4.11 3.09
C LEU A 248 17.89 -3.86 4.47
N ARG A 249 18.37 -4.91 5.13
CA ARG A 249 19.01 -4.79 6.47
C ARG A 249 20.30 -3.95 6.41
N ALA A 250 21.15 -4.20 5.43
CA ALA A 250 22.40 -3.45 5.27
C ALA A 250 22.17 -1.97 4.98
N ILE A 251 21.12 -1.66 4.18
CA ILE A 251 20.70 -0.28 3.90
C ILE A 251 20.17 0.38 5.18
N ALA A 252 19.33 -0.28 5.95
CA ALA A 252 18.80 0.27 7.20
C ALA A 252 19.90 0.57 8.24
N GLU A 253 20.98 -0.21 8.23
CA GLU A 253 22.14 -0.03 9.12
C GLU A 253 23.09 1.10 8.69
N THR A 254 22.86 1.73 7.52
CA THR A 254 23.62 2.93 7.13
C THR A 254 23.24 4.16 7.94
N GLY A 255 22.03 4.17 8.53
CA GLY A 255 21.50 5.30 9.27
C GLY A 255 20.54 6.19 8.49
N VAL A 256 20.11 5.79 7.28
CA VAL A 256 19.04 6.49 6.55
C VAL A 256 17.72 6.46 7.33
N ASP A 257 16.89 7.49 7.15
CA ASP A 257 15.64 7.65 7.91
C ASP A 257 14.47 6.86 7.29
N ILE A 258 14.47 6.73 5.96
CA ILE A 258 13.38 6.17 5.18
C ILE A 258 13.94 5.21 4.13
N ILE A 259 13.25 4.10 3.91
CA ILE A 259 13.54 3.18 2.80
C ILE A 259 12.25 2.99 2.01
N SER A 260 12.20 3.52 0.79
CA SER A 260 11.02 3.39 -0.05
C SER A 260 11.12 2.21 -1.02
N MET A 261 10.06 1.40 -1.04
CA MET A 261 10.01 0.15 -1.79
C MET A 261 8.77 0.08 -2.68
N GLY A 262 8.92 0.29 -3.97
CA GLY A 262 7.83 0.14 -4.94
C GLY A 262 7.29 -1.29 -5.02
N ALA A 263 8.12 -2.29 -4.75
CA ALA A 263 7.75 -3.70 -4.77
C ALA A 263 6.61 -4.03 -3.79
N LEU A 264 6.44 -3.26 -2.72
CA LEU A 264 5.34 -3.42 -1.76
C LEU A 264 3.95 -3.23 -2.38
N THR A 265 3.87 -2.58 -3.53
CA THR A 265 2.59 -2.27 -4.17
C THR A 265 2.47 -2.78 -5.59
N HIS A 266 3.55 -2.82 -6.38
CA HIS A 266 3.47 -3.26 -7.78
C HIS A 266 3.81 -4.74 -8.03
N SER A 267 4.42 -5.45 -7.06
CA SER A 267 4.89 -6.84 -7.24
C SER A 267 4.52 -7.76 -6.07
N VAL A 268 3.38 -7.51 -5.45
CA VAL A 268 2.89 -8.27 -4.31
C VAL A 268 2.25 -9.58 -4.77
N LYS A 269 2.56 -10.67 -4.05
CA LYS A 269 1.83 -11.92 -4.14
C LYS A 269 0.54 -11.80 -3.29
N ALA A 270 -0.61 -12.08 -3.90
CA ALA A 270 -1.87 -12.14 -3.19
C ALA A 270 -1.82 -13.18 -2.05
N PHE A 271 -2.42 -12.83 -0.91
CA PHE A 271 -2.56 -13.72 0.25
C PHE A 271 -3.66 -14.75 -0.04
N ASP A 272 -3.47 -16.01 0.37
CA ASP A 272 -4.43 -17.06 0.07
C ASP A 272 -5.55 -17.13 1.11
N ILE A 273 -6.75 -16.71 0.72
CA ILE A 273 -8.00 -16.76 1.50
C ILE A 273 -9.07 -17.43 0.65
N SER A 274 -9.93 -18.25 1.26
CA SER A 274 -11.11 -18.82 0.61
C SER A 274 -12.39 -18.42 1.33
N LEU A 275 -13.49 -18.30 0.58
CA LEU A 275 -14.84 -18.22 1.12
C LEU A 275 -15.53 -19.57 0.88
N LYS A 276 -16.13 -20.15 1.91
CA LYS A 276 -16.81 -21.45 1.80
C LYS A 276 -18.16 -21.40 2.47
N ILE A 277 -19.19 -21.81 1.73
CA ILE A 277 -20.52 -22.05 2.27
C ILE A 277 -20.45 -23.32 3.13
N PHE A 278 -21.13 -23.28 4.27
CA PHE A 278 -21.32 -24.43 5.15
C PHE A 278 -22.76 -24.47 5.63
N GLU A 279 -23.22 -25.66 5.97
CA GLU A 279 -24.55 -25.91 6.53
C GLU A 279 -24.64 -25.55 8.01
#